data_7d0b901846dabd7fb975b0a3999a8cef
#
_entry.id   7d0b901846dabd7fb975b0a3999a8cef
#
_cell.length_a   1.000
_cell.length_b   1.000
_cell.length_c   1.000
_cell.angle_alpha   90.00
_cell.angle_beta   90.00
_cell.angle_gamma   90.00
#
_symmetry.space_group_name_H-M   'P 1'
#
loop_
_entity.id
_entity.type
_entity.pdbx_description
1 polymer ?
#
loop_
_entity_poly.entity_id
_entity_poly.type
_entity_poly.pdbx_seq_one_letter_code
_entity_poly.pdbx_strand_id
1 'polypeptide(L)'
;MAGHGEASAKAVVGAVKKAKAFRFLVVDDSPADVIAIREALKDVGRCWEVDWVQDGSAALEFLYRRGVYENAARPDLILMDINMPRVTGLEVLSAIKNDPELRVIPAIIFSSSTAPSDVRWSYQAHANSYLQKPTSLEKLTRLVRAIEAFWMDLAVPPPVDGHSGRPIAHKKREAISQDGEPAVAKGTSTSGSSECEEHRGLLDAFGAAVRELLKLHEDQFMAIAEGDGESNRFDLLIHMANEKKQLAKYAYLRHVELHNCAN
;
A
#
# COMPACT_ATOMS: atom_id res chain seq x y z
N MET A 1 -53.74 19.70 -55.72
CA MET A 1 -52.51 18.96 -55.86
C MET A 1 -51.72 19.15 -54.58
N ALA A 2 -51.74 18.15 -53.68
CA ALA A 2 -51.10 18.16 -52.40
C ALA A 2 -49.68 17.58 -52.56
N GLY A 3 -48.69 18.34 -52.14
CA GLY A 3 -47.30 17.85 -52.02
C GLY A 3 -46.96 17.63 -50.57
N HIS A 4 -46.89 16.35 -50.15
CA HIS A 4 -46.44 15.98 -48.84
C HIS A 4 -44.91 15.97 -48.83
N GLY A 5 -44.32 16.88 -48.06
CA GLY A 5 -42.89 16.84 -47.70
C GLY A 5 -42.67 15.99 -46.46
N GLU A 6 -42.15 14.77 -46.65
CA GLU A 6 -41.66 13.96 -45.55
C GLU A 6 -40.35 14.54 -45.01
N ALA A 7 -40.40 15.11 -43.81
CA ALA A 7 -39.21 15.49 -43.05
C ALA A 7 -38.61 14.26 -42.42
N SER A 8 -37.49 13.80 -42.97
CA SER A 8 -36.66 12.72 -42.44
C SER A 8 -36.08 13.13 -41.11
N ALA A 9 -36.59 12.52 -40.03
CA ALA A 9 -36.03 12.63 -38.70
C ALA A 9 -34.70 11.83 -38.62
N LYS A 10 -33.58 12.48 -38.87
CA LYS A 10 -32.25 11.92 -38.57
C LYS A 10 -32.12 11.80 -37.07
N ALA A 11 -32.26 10.58 -36.59
CA ALA A 11 -31.93 10.22 -35.23
C ALA A 11 -30.45 10.58 -34.96
N VAL A 12 -30.24 11.54 -34.09
CA VAL A 12 -28.93 11.83 -33.51
C VAL A 12 -28.64 10.72 -32.49
N VAL A 13 -28.00 9.66 -32.97
CA VAL A 13 -27.40 8.65 -32.10
C VAL A 13 -26.21 9.32 -31.41
N GLY A 14 -26.46 9.91 -30.26
CA GLY A 14 -25.40 10.45 -29.42
C GLY A 14 -24.46 9.32 -29.08
N ALA A 15 -23.18 9.45 -29.47
CA ALA A 15 -22.12 8.55 -29.06
C ALA A 15 -22.09 8.52 -27.53
N VAL A 16 -22.54 7.42 -26.93
CA VAL A 16 -22.39 7.16 -25.49
C VAL A 16 -20.88 7.16 -25.25
N LYS A 17 -20.36 8.24 -24.68
CA LYS A 17 -18.98 8.28 -24.20
C LYS A 17 -18.83 7.10 -23.25
N LYS A 18 -18.07 6.09 -23.66
CA LYS A 18 -17.72 4.93 -22.83
C LYS A 18 -17.17 5.49 -21.52
N ALA A 19 -17.89 5.31 -20.42
CA ALA A 19 -17.45 5.80 -19.13
C ALA A 19 -16.05 5.23 -18.86
N LYS A 20 -15.09 6.11 -18.56
CA LYS A 20 -13.72 5.71 -18.26
C LYS A 20 -13.78 4.76 -17.04
N ALA A 21 -13.21 3.56 -17.18
CA ALA A 21 -13.09 2.65 -16.05
C ALA A 21 -12.26 3.30 -14.96
N PHE A 22 -12.72 3.18 -13.71
CA PHE A 22 -11.98 3.66 -12.54
C PHE A 22 -10.89 2.65 -12.17
N ARG A 23 -9.66 3.12 -12.01
CA ARG A 23 -8.47 2.28 -11.80
C ARG A 23 -8.07 2.23 -10.34
N PHE A 24 -8.11 1.04 -9.78
CA PHE A 24 -7.59 0.71 -8.46
C PHE A 24 -6.19 0.12 -8.57
N LEU A 25 -5.25 0.63 -7.78
CA LEU A 25 -4.02 -0.09 -7.48
C LEU A 25 -4.15 -0.68 -6.07
N VAL A 26 -4.18 -2.00 -5.98
CA VAL A 26 -4.11 -2.73 -4.70
C VAL A 26 -2.66 -3.10 -4.44
N VAL A 27 -2.12 -2.68 -3.30
CA VAL A 27 -0.77 -2.98 -2.84
C VAL A 27 -0.91 -3.82 -1.59
N ASP A 28 -0.72 -5.13 -1.72
CA ASP A 28 -1.01 -6.10 -0.65
C ASP A 28 -0.26 -7.40 -0.92
N ASP A 29 0.42 -7.96 0.07
CA ASP A 29 1.16 -9.22 -0.06
C ASP A 29 0.29 -10.47 0.09
N SER A 30 -0.99 -10.30 0.46
CA SER A 30 -1.97 -11.37 0.61
C SER A 30 -2.81 -11.57 -0.66
N PRO A 31 -2.59 -12.63 -1.43
CA PRO A 31 -3.45 -12.97 -2.58
C PRO A 31 -4.92 -13.16 -2.19
N ALA A 32 -5.18 -13.66 -0.97
CA ALA A 32 -6.53 -13.89 -0.46
C ALA A 32 -7.29 -12.58 -0.30
N ASP A 33 -6.65 -11.53 0.24
CA ASP A 33 -7.27 -10.22 0.42
C ASP A 33 -7.59 -9.58 -0.93
N VAL A 34 -6.68 -9.71 -1.90
CA VAL A 34 -6.90 -9.19 -3.25
C VAL A 34 -8.05 -9.90 -3.97
N ILE A 35 -8.15 -11.22 -3.82
CA ILE A 35 -9.28 -11.99 -4.36
C ILE A 35 -10.59 -11.52 -3.73
N ALA A 36 -10.62 -11.35 -2.40
CA ALA A 36 -11.80 -10.89 -1.69
C ALA A 36 -12.23 -9.48 -2.12
N ILE A 37 -11.26 -8.55 -2.30
CA ILE A 37 -11.52 -7.20 -2.83
C ILE A 37 -12.11 -7.27 -4.24
N ARG A 38 -11.54 -8.11 -5.13
CA ARG A 38 -12.04 -8.28 -6.49
C ARG A 38 -13.46 -8.85 -6.53
N GLU A 39 -13.77 -9.82 -5.67
CA GLU A 39 -15.13 -10.36 -5.55
C GLU A 39 -16.10 -9.28 -5.06
N ALA A 40 -15.72 -8.53 -4.02
CA ALA A 40 -16.55 -7.45 -3.52
C ALA A 40 -16.83 -6.35 -4.57
N LEU A 41 -15.87 -6.08 -5.46
CA LEU A 41 -16.02 -5.12 -6.56
C LEU A 41 -16.96 -5.62 -7.67
N LYS A 42 -17.04 -6.94 -7.92
CA LYS A 42 -17.98 -7.51 -8.92
C LYS A 42 -19.44 -7.23 -8.57
N ASP A 43 -19.75 -7.27 -7.28
CA ASP A 43 -21.13 -7.04 -6.79
C ASP A 43 -21.59 -5.59 -6.94
N VAL A 44 -20.72 -4.67 -7.29
CA VAL A 44 -21.01 -3.23 -7.35
C VAL A 44 -21.51 -2.78 -8.72
N GLY A 45 -21.39 -3.63 -9.75
CA GLY A 45 -22.03 -3.42 -11.05
C GLY A 45 -21.43 -2.31 -11.94
N ARG A 46 -20.25 -1.79 -11.61
CA ARG A 46 -19.53 -0.77 -12.39
C ARG A 46 -18.23 -1.31 -12.99
N CYS A 47 -17.68 -0.58 -13.94
CA CYS A 47 -16.45 -0.96 -14.62
C CYS A 47 -15.22 -0.55 -13.80
N TRP A 48 -14.60 -1.51 -13.14
CA TRP A 48 -13.36 -1.37 -12.39
C TRP A 48 -12.20 -2.03 -13.10
N GLU A 49 -11.06 -1.38 -13.11
CA GLU A 49 -9.79 -1.99 -13.46
C GLU A 49 -8.94 -2.09 -12.18
N VAL A 50 -8.57 -3.31 -11.80
CA VAL A 50 -7.82 -3.58 -10.57
C VAL A 50 -6.46 -4.11 -10.93
N ASP A 51 -5.45 -3.25 -10.80
CA ASP A 51 -4.05 -3.62 -10.81
C ASP A 51 -3.63 -4.07 -9.42
N TRP A 52 -2.74 -5.05 -9.32
CA TRP A 52 -2.26 -5.59 -8.08
C TRP A 52 -0.75 -5.76 -8.10
N VAL A 53 -0.12 -5.35 -7.01
CA VAL A 53 1.30 -5.55 -6.73
C VAL A 53 1.49 -6.10 -5.31
N GLN A 54 2.46 -6.99 -5.13
CA GLN A 54 2.60 -7.80 -3.91
C GLN A 54 3.49 -7.18 -2.84
N ASP A 55 4.19 -6.09 -3.13
CA ASP A 55 5.09 -5.45 -2.17
C ASP A 55 5.34 -3.98 -2.52
N GLY A 56 5.92 -3.26 -1.57
CA GLY A 56 6.16 -1.85 -1.72
C GLY A 56 7.16 -1.50 -2.83
N SER A 57 8.14 -2.37 -3.13
CA SER A 57 9.09 -2.11 -4.23
C SER A 57 8.38 -2.17 -5.57
N ALA A 58 7.55 -3.21 -5.78
CA ALA A 58 6.73 -3.34 -6.98
C ALA A 58 5.72 -2.18 -7.10
N ALA A 59 5.17 -1.70 -5.97
CA ALA A 59 4.29 -0.54 -5.97
C ALA A 59 5.01 0.74 -6.47
N LEU A 60 6.22 0.99 -6.01
CA LEU A 60 7.01 2.12 -6.47
C LEU A 60 7.40 1.98 -7.95
N GLU A 61 7.80 0.78 -8.41
CA GLU A 61 8.08 0.53 -9.83
C GLU A 61 6.85 0.77 -10.69
N PHE A 62 5.66 0.30 -10.26
CA PHE A 62 4.40 0.52 -10.94
C PHE A 62 4.07 2.01 -11.07
N LEU A 63 4.12 2.74 -9.96
CA LEU A 63 3.76 4.15 -9.90
C LEU A 63 4.75 5.05 -10.67
N TYR A 64 6.04 4.70 -10.64
CA TYR A 64 7.08 5.37 -11.42
C TYR A 64 7.21 4.84 -12.85
N ARG A 65 6.40 3.86 -13.26
CA ARG A 65 6.41 3.25 -14.60
C ARG A 65 7.79 2.73 -14.99
N ARG A 66 8.37 1.87 -14.15
CA ARG A 66 9.71 1.32 -14.37
C ARG A 66 9.65 -0.17 -14.69
N GLY A 67 10.64 -0.66 -15.44
CA GLY A 67 10.78 -2.08 -15.74
C GLY A 67 9.54 -2.64 -16.41
N VAL A 68 8.98 -3.70 -15.85
CA VAL A 68 7.80 -4.38 -16.40
C VAL A 68 6.54 -3.51 -16.39
N TYR A 69 6.54 -2.42 -15.62
CA TYR A 69 5.42 -1.48 -15.48
C TYR A 69 5.54 -0.22 -16.32
N GLU A 70 6.44 -0.18 -17.28
CA GLU A 70 6.70 1.01 -18.12
C GLU A 70 5.42 1.55 -18.80
N ASN A 71 4.50 0.65 -19.16
CA ASN A 71 3.22 0.99 -19.78
C ASN A 71 2.03 0.99 -18.78
N ALA A 72 2.29 0.91 -17.49
CA ALA A 72 1.24 0.92 -16.48
C ALA A 72 0.45 2.22 -16.53
N ALA A 73 -0.86 2.09 -16.46
CA ALA A 73 -1.73 3.25 -16.38
C ALA A 73 -1.70 3.82 -14.95
N ARG A 74 -1.82 5.14 -14.84
CA ARG A 74 -1.91 5.80 -13.54
C ARG A 74 -3.20 5.38 -12.84
N PRO A 75 -3.14 4.94 -11.58
CA PRO A 75 -4.34 4.61 -10.81
C PRO A 75 -5.07 5.89 -10.40
N ASP A 76 -6.40 5.77 -10.30
CA ASP A 76 -7.26 6.82 -9.77
C ASP A 76 -7.33 6.76 -8.24
N LEU A 77 -7.05 5.58 -7.64
CA LEU A 77 -7.00 5.35 -6.19
C LEU A 77 -6.03 4.21 -5.85
N ILE A 78 -5.28 4.39 -4.76
CA ILE A 78 -4.40 3.36 -4.19
C ILE A 78 -5.04 2.83 -2.91
N LEU A 79 -5.16 1.51 -2.81
CA LEU A 79 -5.53 0.79 -1.59
C LEU A 79 -4.31 -0.02 -1.15
N MET A 80 -3.77 0.26 0.05
CA MET A 80 -2.44 -0.21 0.42
C MET A 80 -2.39 -0.76 1.84
N ASP A 81 -1.89 -2.00 1.98
CA ASP A 81 -1.56 -2.52 3.30
C ASP A 81 -0.27 -1.88 3.84
N ILE A 82 -0.19 -1.77 5.17
CA ILE A 82 1.01 -1.31 5.88
C ILE A 82 2.03 -2.45 5.97
N ASN A 83 1.56 -3.65 6.31
CA ASN A 83 2.38 -4.76 6.77
C ASN A 83 2.84 -5.66 5.63
N MET A 84 3.68 -5.14 4.77
CA MET A 84 4.27 -5.89 3.65
C MET A 84 5.75 -6.17 3.88
N PRO A 85 6.30 -7.25 3.28
CA PRO A 85 7.72 -7.55 3.37
C PRO A 85 8.56 -6.52 2.61
N ARG A 86 9.81 -6.33 3.03
CA ARG A 86 10.83 -5.45 2.42
C ARG A 86 10.50 -3.97 2.57
N VAL A 87 9.66 -3.44 1.72
CA VAL A 87 9.21 -2.03 1.75
C VAL A 87 7.79 -1.99 2.27
N THR A 88 7.59 -1.33 3.39
CA THR A 88 6.28 -1.20 4.05
C THR A 88 5.36 -0.23 3.32
N GLY A 89 4.05 -0.35 3.53
CA GLY A 89 3.10 0.61 2.96
C GLY A 89 3.32 2.05 3.42
N LEU A 90 3.81 2.26 4.64
CA LEU A 90 4.14 3.61 5.12
C LEU A 90 5.34 4.23 4.39
N GLU A 91 6.33 3.42 4.04
CA GLU A 91 7.48 3.88 3.24
C GLU A 91 7.03 4.22 1.81
N VAL A 92 6.19 3.38 1.19
CA VAL A 92 5.57 3.68 -0.11
C VAL A 92 4.74 4.96 -0.04
N LEU A 93 3.88 5.10 0.98
CA LEU A 93 3.05 6.28 1.18
C LEU A 93 3.91 7.54 1.30
N SER A 94 4.96 7.48 2.11
CA SER A 94 5.90 8.60 2.26
C SER A 94 6.57 8.96 0.93
N ALA A 95 7.03 7.97 0.15
CA ALA A 95 7.65 8.19 -1.14
C ALA A 95 6.69 8.88 -2.13
N ILE A 96 5.45 8.40 -2.27
CA ILE A 96 4.48 8.97 -3.20
C ILE A 96 3.97 10.35 -2.77
N LYS A 97 3.82 10.59 -1.46
CA LYS A 97 3.33 11.90 -0.95
C LYS A 97 4.41 12.99 -1.00
N ASN A 98 5.68 12.61 -1.03
CA ASN A 98 6.79 13.52 -1.27
C ASN A 98 7.06 13.80 -2.77
N ASP A 99 6.47 13.00 -3.67
CA ASP A 99 6.62 13.20 -5.12
C ASP A 99 5.53 14.16 -5.65
N PRO A 100 5.90 15.26 -6.32
CA PRO A 100 4.93 16.26 -6.81
C PRO A 100 3.88 15.71 -7.75
N GLU A 101 4.20 14.68 -8.54
CA GLU A 101 3.28 14.08 -9.52
C GLU A 101 2.43 12.96 -8.93
N LEU A 102 2.98 12.20 -7.99
CA LEU A 102 2.28 11.08 -7.37
C LEU A 102 1.42 11.47 -6.17
N ARG A 103 1.80 12.53 -5.43
CA ARG A 103 1.12 12.95 -4.19
C ARG A 103 -0.37 13.26 -4.35
N VAL A 104 -0.79 13.62 -5.56
CA VAL A 104 -2.18 13.94 -5.86
C VAL A 104 -3.05 12.70 -6.00
N ILE A 105 -2.45 11.50 -6.16
CA ILE A 105 -3.20 10.25 -6.19
C ILE A 105 -3.71 9.97 -4.78
N PRO A 106 -5.04 9.80 -4.61
CA PRO A 106 -5.58 9.40 -3.32
C PRO A 106 -5.02 8.04 -2.89
N ALA A 107 -4.60 7.95 -1.64
CA ALA A 107 -4.08 6.71 -1.05
C ALA A 107 -4.84 6.40 0.24
N ILE A 108 -5.45 5.23 0.29
CA ILE A 108 -6.15 4.68 1.45
C ILE A 108 -5.28 3.58 2.02
N ILE A 109 -4.99 3.67 3.32
CA ILE A 109 -4.40 2.55 4.04
C ILE A 109 -5.50 1.55 4.36
N PHE A 110 -5.23 0.27 4.06
CA PHE A 110 -6.16 -0.83 4.26
C PHE A 110 -5.42 -1.97 4.97
N SER A 111 -5.51 -2.02 6.31
CA SER A 111 -4.69 -2.89 7.12
C SER A 111 -5.48 -3.61 8.21
N SER A 112 -5.01 -4.78 8.61
CA SER A 112 -5.53 -5.51 9.77
C SER A 112 -5.07 -4.90 11.10
N SER A 113 -4.07 -4.02 11.09
CA SER A 113 -3.59 -3.36 12.31
C SER A 113 -4.65 -2.42 12.89
N THR A 114 -4.81 -2.48 14.22
CA THR A 114 -5.64 -1.55 15.00
C THR A 114 -4.79 -0.65 15.90
N ALA A 115 -3.46 -0.74 15.78
CA ALA A 115 -2.54 0.02 16.61
C ALA A 115 -2.73 1.54 16.38
N PRO A 116 -2.94 2.34 17.44
CA PRO A 116 -3.09 3.79 17.31
C PRO A 116 -1.86 4.47 16.70
N SER A 117 -0.69 3.87 16.84
CA SER A 117 0.55 4.32 16.19
C SER A 117 0.45 4.26 14.67
N ASP A 118 -0.01 3.14 14.12
CA ASP A 118 -0.10 2.93 12.67
C ASP A 118 -1.13 3.87 12.05
N VAL A 119 -2.26 4.04 12.72
CA VAL A 119 -3.28 5.02 12.32
C VAL A 119 -2.68 6.42 12.31
N ARG A 120 -2.00 6.83 13.38
CA ARG A 120 -1.39 8.15 13.49
C ARG A 120 -0.33 8.38 12.42
N TRP A 121 0.59 7.43 12.23
CA TRP A 121 1.65 7.54 11.24
C TRP A 121 1.11 7.58 9.82
N SER A 122 0.06 6.85 9.52
CA SER A 122 -0.60 6.91 8.22
C SER A 122 -1.12 8.30 7.90
N TYR A 123 -1.81 8.95 8.85
CA TYR A 123 -2.28 10.32 8.65
C TYR A 123 -1.14 11.35 8.64
N GLN A 124 -0.07 11.15 9.42
CA GLN A 124 1.13 12.00 9.37
C GLN A 124 1.86 11.88 8.03
N ALA A 125 1.83 10.70 7.41
CA ALA A 125 2.33 10.46 6.06
C ALA A 125 1.33 10.86 4.96
N HIS A 126 0.27 11.60 5.31
CA HIS A 126 -0.74 12.12 4.39
C HIS A 126 -1.58 11.07 3.67
N ALA A 127 -1.91 9.96 4.33
CA ALA A 127 -2.97 9.07 3.86
C ALA A 127 -4.29 9.83 3.77
N ASN A 128 -5.09 9.54 2.75
CA ASN A 128 -6.42 10.12 2.62
C ASN A 128 -7.42 9.48 3.58
N SER A 129 -7.21 8.22 3.95
CA SER A 129 -7.99 7.51 4.96
C SER A 129 -7.22 6.30 5.46
N TYR A 130 -7.60 5.83 6.66
CA TYR A 130 -7.19 4.56 7.23
C TYR A 130 -8.43 3.69 7.41
N LEU A 131 -8.45 2.52 6.78
CA LEU A 131 -9.54 1.56 6.85
C LEU A 131 -9.02 0.24 7.40
N GLN A 132 -9.72 -0.29 8.39
CA GLN A 132 -9.41 -1.59 8.93
C GLN A 132 -9.92 -2.70 8.01
N LYS A 133 -9.10 -3.73 7.74
CA LYS A 133 -9.51 -4.92 6.98
C LYS A 133 -10.63 -5.65 7.74
N PRO A 134 -11.81 -5.82 7.14
CA PRO A 134 -12.91 -6.51 7.78
C PRO A 134 -12.67 -8.02 7.80
N THR A 135 -13.19 -8.69 8.82
CA THR A 135 -13.07 -10.14 9.01
C THR A 135 -14.11 -10.97 8.24
N SER A 136 -15.06 -10.34 7.54
CA SER A 136 -16.08 -11.04 6.75
C SER A 136 -16.27 -10.39 5.39
N LEU A 137 -16.57 -11.22 4.38
CA LEU A 137 -16.80 -10.77 3.00
C LEU A 137 -17.98 -9.77 2.92
N GLU A 138 -19.02 -9.96 3.72
CA GLU A 138 -20.16 -9.04 3.76
C GLU A 138 -19.76 -7.64 4.21
N LYS A 139 -18.91 -7.53 5.26
CA LYS A 139 -18.39 -6.24 5.73
C LYS A 139 -17.45 -5.63 4.69
N LEU A 140 -16.65 -6.47 4.01
CA LEU A 140 -15.76 -6.02 2.93
C LEU A 140 -16.58 -5.46 1.76
N THR A 141 -17.63 -6.15 1.33
CA THR A 141 -18.51 -5.67 0.25
C THR A 141 -19.16 -4.33 0.62
N ARG A 142 -19.61 -4.16 1.87
CA ARG A 142 -20.15 -2.88 2.34
C ARG A 142 -19.09 -1.77 2.31
N LEU A 143 -17.87 -2.07 2.74
CA LEU A 143 -16.76 -1.13 2.72
C LEU A 143 -16.39 -0.70 1.30
N VAL A 144 -16.27 -1.66 0.39
CA VAL A 144 -15.96 -1.41 -1.03
C VAL A 144 -17.04 -0.56 -1.69
N ARG A 145 -18.32 -0.82 -1.41
CA ARG A 145 -19.45 0.02 -1.86
C ARG A 145 -19.35 1.46 -1.33
N ALA A 146 -18.95 1.63 -0.08
CA ALA A 146 -18.78 2.97 0.50
C ALA A 146 -17.60 3.73 -0.16
N ILE A 147 -16.48 3.05 -0.42
CA ILE A 147 -15.34 3.62 -1.16
C ILE A 147 -15.79 4.05 -2.56
N GLU A 148 -16.53 3.18 -3.25
CA GLU A 148 -17.07 3.47 -4.58
C GLU A 148 -17.98 4.70 -4.57
N ALA A 149 -19.02 4.68 -3.75
CA ALA A 149 -19.98 5.77 -3.66
C ALA A 149 -19.27 7.10 -3.37
N PHE A 150 -18.27 7.08 -2.48
CA PHE A 150 -17.51 8.29 -2.16
C PHE A 150 -16.68 8.77 -3.36
N TRP A 151 -15.83 7.90 -3.93
CA TRP A 151 -14.85 8.32 -4.93
C TRP A 151 -15.41 8.48 -6.35
N MET A 152 -16.53 7.82 -6.67
CA MET A 152 -17.13 7.90 -8.01
C MET A 152 -18.36 8.81 -8.09
N ASP A 153 -19.11 8.96 -7.00
CA ASP A 153 -20.35 9.74 -7.03
C ASP A 153 -20.23 11.09 -6.30
N LEU A 154 -19.40 11.16 -5.25
CA LEU A 154 -19.33 12.34 -4.39
C LEU A 154 -18.04 13.14 -4.55
N ALA A 155 -16.89 12.46 -4.68
CA ALA A 155 -15.60 13.13 -4.81
C ALA A 155 -15.35 13.54 -6.27
N VAL A 156 -14.72 14.69 -6.43
CA VAL A 156 -14.13 15.08 -7.72
C VAL A 156 -12.66 14.67 -7.70
N PRO A 157 -12.28 13.61 -8.45
CA PRO A 157 -10.90 13.18 -8.47
C PRO A 157 -10.00 14.26 -9.09
N PRO A 158 -8.71 14.30 -8.71
CA PRO A 158 -7.76 15.24 -9.30
C PRO A 158 -7.75 15.09 -10.83
N PRO A 159 -7.69 16.19 -11.59
CA PRO A 159 -7.60 16.11 -13.04
C PRO A 159 -6.36 15.32 -13.43
N VAL A 160 -6.53 14.28 -14.24
CA VAL A 160 -5.43 13.56 -14.87
C VAL A 160 -4.98 14.44 -16.01
N ASP A 161 -3.93 15.23 -15.81
CA ASP A 161 -3.33 15.97 -16.90
C ASP A 161 -3.02 14.98 -18.01
N GLY A 162 -3.44 15.29 -19.23
CA GLY A 162 -3.46 14.38 -20.37
C GLY A 162 -2.09 13.93 -20.89
N HIS A 163 -1.19 13.56 -20.00
CA HIS A 163 0.10 12.95 -20.28
C HIS A 163 -0.06 11.43 -20.48
N SER A 164 -0.84 11.08 -21.51
CA SER A 164 -0.71 9.79 -22.15
C SER A 164 0.74 9.67 -22.68
N GLY A 165 1.58 8.92 -21.97
CA GLY A 165 2.78 8.32 -22.56
C GLY A 165 4.08 9.09 -22.52
N ARG A 166 4.31 10.08 -21.63
CA ARG A 166 5.66 10.55 -21.38
C ARG A 166 6.26 9.86 -20.15
N PRO A 167 7.42 9.21 -20.27
CA PRO A 167 8.19 8.78 -19.12
C PRO A 167 8.46 9.99 -18.22
N ILE A 168 8.29 9.84 -16.92
CA ILE A 168 8.67 10.87 -15.94
C ILE A 168 10.17 11.07 -16.10
N ALA A 169 10.57 12.17 -16.74
CA ALA A 169 11.96 12.53 -16.89
C ALA A 169 12.47 12.92 -15.49
N HIS A 170 13.15 11.99 -14.82
CA HIS A 170 13.92 12.33 -13.64
C HIS A 170 14.95 13.37 -14.03
N LYS A 171 14.75 14.64 -13.67
CA LYS A 171 15.82 15.60 -13.58
C LYS A 171 16.86 14.97 -12.64
N LYS A 172 18.00 14.52 -13.21
CA LYS A 172 19.20 14.24 -12.43
C LYS A 172 19.35 15.42 -11.48
N ARG A 173 19.31 15.14 -10.18
CA ARG A 173 19.76 16.13 -9.20
C ARG A 173 21.19 16.46 -9.60
N GLU A 174 21.41 17.66 -10.11
CA GLU A 174 22.72 18.23 -10.25
C GLU A 174 23.34 18.22 -8.85
N ALA A 175 24.51 17.63 -8.77
CA ALA A 175 25.33 17.63 -7.57
C ALA A 175 25.52 19.09 -7.13
N ILE A 176 24.96 19.42 -5.98
CA ILE A 176 25.28 20.68 -5.30
C ILE A 176 26.74 20.57 -4.91
N SER A 177 27.57 21.42 -5.50
CA SER A 177 28.99 21.57 -5.18
C SER A 177 29.15 21.72 -3.68
N GLN A 178 29.94 20.86 -3.09
CA GLN A 178 30.43 20.99 -1.73
C GLN A 178 31.45 22.10 -1.69
N ASP A 179 31.10 23.24 -1.11
CA ASP A 179 32.05 24.18 -0.56
C ASP A 179 31.46 24.66 0.78
N GLY A 180 32.08 24.23 1.86
CA GLY A 180 31.71 24.67 3.21
C GLY A 180 31.85 23.58 4.27
N GLU A 181 33.05 23.13 4.54
CA GLU A 181 33.40 22.34 5.72
C GLU A 181 33.32 23.22 6.99
N PRO A 182 32.65 22.79 8.06
CA PRO A 182 33.14 23.08 9.39
C PRO A 182 33.82 21.85 9.99
N ALA A 183 35.06 22.04 10.41
CA ALA A 183 35.89 21.07 11.09
C ALA A 183 35.19 20.44 12.29
N VAL A 184 34.95 19.14 12.26
CA VAL A 184 34.55 18.33 13.42
C VAL A 184 35.80 17.58 13.93
N ALA A 185 36.02 17.76 15.21
CA ALA A 185 37.13 17.23 15.97
C ALA A 185 37.26 15.70 15.78
N LYS A 186 38.49 15.28 15.57
CA LYS A 186 38.93 13.87 15.57
C LYS A 186 38.71 13.26 16.95
N GLY A 187 37.59 12.52 17.08
CA GLY A 187 37.39 11.55 18.13
C GLY A 187 38.09 10.26 17.75
N THR A 188 38.97 9.78 18.60
CA THR A 188 39.81 8.60 18.50
C THR A 188 39.02 7.36 18.11
N SER A 189 39.32 6.80 16.94
CA SER A 189 38.89 5.45 16.54
C SER A 189 39.58 4.40 17.39
N THR A 190 38.83 3.79 18.31
CA THR A 190 39.20 2.48 18.84
C THR A 190 38.61 1.41 17.94
N SER A 191 39.46 0.84 17.10
CA SER A 191 39.18 -0.39 16.38
C SER A 191 39.12 -1.55 17.36
N GLY A 192 37.92 -2.11 17.51
CA GLY A 192 37.67 -3.35 18.22
C GLY A 192 36.31 -3.89 17.76
N SER A 193 36.31 -5.02 17.04
CA SER A 193 35.16 -5.77 16.63
C SER A 193 34.45 -6.40 17.85
N SER A 194 33.82 -5.59 18.68
CA SER A 194 32.79 -6.09 19.58
C SER A 194 31.47 -5.93 18.85
N GLU A 195 30.87 -7.05 18.45
CA GLU A 195 29.46 -7.07 18.09
C GLU A 195 28.71 -6.26 19.12
N CYS A 196 27.96 -5.26 18.67
CA CYS A 196 27.19 -4.44 19.57
C CYS A 196 26.21 -5.35 20.34
N GLU A 197 26.35 -5.46 21.64
CA GLU A 197 25.53 -6.35 22.48
C GLU A 197 24.04 -6.02 22.32
N GLU A 198 23.72 -4.75 22.16
CA GLU A 198 22.36 -4.27 21.90
C GLU A 198 21.85 -4.74 20.52
N HIS A 199 22.70 -4.72 19.48
CA HIS A 199 22.37 -5.26 18.16
C HIS A 199 21.96 -6.73 18.23
N ARG A 200 22.74 -7.55 18.94
CA ARG A 200 22.45 -8.97 19.14
C ARG A 200 21.16 -9.16 19.91
N GLY A 201 20.94 -8.40 20.99
CA GLY A 201 19.72 -8.46 21.79
C GLY A 201 18.45 -8.12 20.98
N LEU A 202 18.52 -7.10 20.11
CA LEU A 202 17.42 -6.71 19.23
C LEU A 202 17.15 -7.75 18.14
N LEU A 203 18.21 -8.35 17.58
CA LEU A 203 18.06 -9.43 16.59
C LEU A 203 17.44 -10.68 17.23
N ASP A 204 17.86 -11.03 18.44
CA ASP A 204 17.30 -12.15 19.20
C ASP A 204 15.82 -11.92 19.56
N ALA A 205 15.46 -10.69 19.94
CA ALA A 205 14.08 -10.32 20.22
C ALA A 205 13.20 -10.41 18.96
N PHE A 206 13.71 -9.96 17.81
CA PHE A 206 13.01 -10.12 16.53
C PHE A 206 12.86 -11.61 16.18
N GLY A 207 13.92 -12.40 16.27
CA GLY A 207 13.87 -13.84 16.03
C GLY A 207 12.88 -14.58 16.96
N ALA A 208 12.80 -14.19 18.23
CA ALA A 208 11.84 -14.74 19.19
C ALA A 208 10.39 -14.41 18.78
N ALA A 209 10.12 -13.18 18.39
CA ALA A 209 8.79 -12.76 17.94
C ALA A 209 8.35 -13.47 16.64
N VAL A 210 9.28 -13.74 15.72
CA VAL A 210 9.01 -14.54 14.51
C VAL A 210 8.63 -15.98 14.88
N ARG A 211 9.39 -16.61 15.77
CA ARG A 211 9.11 -18.00 16.23
C ARG A 211 7.75 -18.10 16.92
N GLU A 212 7.40 -17.14 17.76
CA GLU A 212 6.10 -17.07 18.44
C GLU A 212 4.94 -17.02 17.41
N LEU A 213 5.06 -16.16 16.41
CA LEU A 213 4.06 -16.02 15.35
C LEU A 213 3.91 -17.32 14.54
N LEU A 214 5.03 -17.96 14.17
CA LEU A 214 5.01 -19.21 13.41
C LEU A 214 4.34 -20.33 14.20
N LYS A 215 4.62 -20.42 15.50
CA LYS A 215 3.98 -21.39 16.39
C LYS A 215 2.47 -21.20 16.47
N LEU A 216 2.00 -19.98 16.61
CA LEU A 216 0.55 -19.69 16.67
C LEU A 216 -0.16 -20.06 15.35
N HIS A 217 0.48 -19.85 14.22
CA HIS A 217 -0.07 -20.31 12.92
C HIS A 217 -0.11 -21.84 12.82
N GLU A 218 0.93 -22.54 13.32
CA GLU A 218 0.95 -23.99 13.37
C GLU A 218 -0.18 -24.52 14.28
N ASP A 219 -0.33 -23.97 15.47
CA ASP A 219 -1.37 -24.33 16.44
C ASP A 219 -2.77 -24.09 15.85
N GLN A 220 -3.00 -22.95 15.15
CA GLN A 220 -4.26 -22.67 14.47
C GLN A 220 -4.52 -23.69 13.36
N PHE A 221 -3.51 -24.00 12.54
CA PHE A 221 -3.64 -24.99 11.47
C PHE A 221 -4.01 -26.37 12.02
N MET A 222 -3.37 -26.80 13.09
CA MET A 222 -3.68 -28.08 13.76
C MET A 222 -5.11 -28.08 14.31
N ALA A 223 -5.55 -27.02 14.95
CA ALA A 223 -6.92 -26.90 15.46
C ALA A 223 -7.97 -27.00 14.33
N ILE A 224 -7.72 -26.35 13.18
CA ILE A 224 -8.58 -26.47 11.99
C ILE A 224 -8.57 -27.90 11.44
N ALA A 225 -7.40 -28.53 11.34
CA ALA A 225 -7.25 -29.89 10.84
C ALA A 225 -7.97 -30.94 11.73
N GLU A 226 -8.03 -30.70 13.04
CA GLU A 226 -8.74 -31.53 14.02
C GLU A 226 -10.24 -31.23 14.11
N GLY A 227 -10.73 -30.24 13.36
CA GLY A 227 -12.16 -29.88 13.32
C GLY A 227 -12.62 -29.04 14.53
N ASP A 228 -11.70 -28.34 15.19
CA ASP A 228 -12.00 -27.47 16.32
C ASP A 228 -12.79 -26.22 15.84
N GLY A 229 -14.07 -26.14 16.24
CA GLY A 229 -14.95 -25.02 15.90
C GLY A 229 -14.57 -23.67 16.52
N GLU A 230 -13.61 -23.65 17.46
CA GLU A 230 -13.11 -22.43 18.11
C GLU A 230 -11.74 -21.96 17.60
N SER A 231 -11.35 -22.40 16.40
CA SER A 231 -10.06 -21.98 15.77
C SER A 231 -9.88 -20.47 15.67
N ASN A 232 -10.95 -19.68 15.69
CA ASN A 232 -10.92 -18.21 15.73
C ASN A 232 -10.25 -17.61 16.98
N ARG A 233 -10.08 -18.40 18.06
CA ARG A 233 -9.33 -17.94 19.25
C ARG A 233 -7.89 -17.58 18.97
N PHE A 234 -7.30 -18.16 17.90
CA PHE A 234 -5.94 -17.84 17.48
C PHE A 234 -5.82 -16.50 16.74
N ASP A 235 -6.89 -15.97 16.14
CA ASP A 235 -6.83 -14.77 15.32
C ASP A 235 -6.30 -13.56 16.10
N LEU A 236 -6.79 -13.37 17.33
CA LEU A 236 -6.30 -12.29 18.20
C LEU A 236 -4.84 -12.52 18.62
N LEU A 237 -4.46 -13.75 18.94
CA LEU A 237 -3.10 -14.09 19.36
C LEU A 237 -2.11 -13.93 18.22
N ILE A 238 -2.47 -14.34 17.01
CA ILE A 238 -1.69 -14.16 15.78
C ILE A 238 -1.52 -12.66 15.48
N HIS A 239 -2.60 -11.89 15.62
CA HIS A 239 -2.53 -10.45 15.45
C HIS A 239 -1.54 -9.79 16.42
N MET A 240 -1.65 -10.09 17.71
CA MET A 240 -0.74 -9.57 18.75
C MET A 240 0.71 -10.01 18.50
N ALA A 241 0.94 -11.26 18.13
CA ALA A 241 2.28 -11.77 17.81
C ALA A 241 2.86 -11.09 16.55
N ASN A 242 2.04 -10.78 15.57
CA ASN A 242 2.46 -10.03 14.39
C ASN A 242 2.86 -8.59 14.74
N GLU A 243 2.08 -7.89 15.56
CA GLU A 243 2.44 -6.56 16.06
C GLU A 243 3.77 -6.59 16.82
N LYS A 244 3.95 -7.56 17.72
CA LYS A 244 5.20 -7.75 18.48
C LYS A 244 6.39 -7.97 17.56
N LYS A 245 6.23 -8.81 16.52
CA LYS A 245 7.26 -9.01 15.47
C LYS A 245 7.61 -7.71 14.75
N GLN A 246 6.62 -6.90 14.38
CA GLN A 246 6.86 -5.62 13.70
C GLN A 246 7.60 -4.63 14.61
N LEU A 247 7.19 -4.50 15.86
CA LEU A 247 7.90 -3.65 16.84
C LEU A 247 9.37 -4.06 17.02
N ALA A 248 9.63 -5.35 17.17
CA ALA A 248 10.98 -5.87 17.29
C ALA A 248 11.82 -5.63 16.02
N LYS A 249 11.22 -5.81 14.83
CA LYS A 249 11.85 -5.49 13.55
C LYS A 249 12.25 -4.01 13.45
N TYR A 250 11.34 -3.10 13.78
CA TYR A 250 11.62 -1.67 13.73
C TYR A 250 12.68 -1.23 14.74
N ALA A 251 12.66 -1.78 15.96
CA ALA A 251 13.71 -1.51 16.95
C ALA A 251 15.09 -1.93 16.43
N TYR A 252 15.18 -3.11 15.82
CA TYR A 252 16.40 -3.61 15.19
C TYR A 252 16.87 -2.72 14.03
N LEU A 253 16.00 -2.41 13.06
CA LEU A 253 16.34 -1.59 11.90
C LEU A 253 16.78 -0.18 12.30
N ARG A 254 16.06 0.44 13.24
CA ARG A 254 16.43 1.76 13.78
C ARG A 254 17.80 1.75 14.44
N HIS A 255 18.12 0.69 15.18
CA HIS A 255 19.45 0.54 15.79
C HIS A 255 20.55 0.42 14.73
N VAL A 256 20.33 -0.40 13.68
CA VAL A 256 21.23 -0.55 12.54
C VAL A 256 21.50 0.79 11.85
N GLU A 257 20.45 1.57 11.60
CA GLU A 257 20.56 2.90 10.96
C GLU A 257 21.32 3.90 11.82
N LEU A 258 21.10 3.92 13.14
CA LEU A 258 21.74 4.88 14.05
C LEU A 258 23.20 4.54 14.36
N HIS A 259 23.51 3.27 14.46
CA HIS A 259 24.83 2.79 14.92
C HIS A 259 25.70 2.18 13.83
N ASN A 260 25.15 2.05 12.58
CA ASN A 260 25.82 1.43 11.43
C ASN A 260 26.43 0.05 11.75
N CYS A 261 25.70 -0.75 12.56
CA CYS A 261 26.15 -2.05 13.09
C CYS A 261 26.00 -3.23 12.12
N ALA A 262 25.66 -2.98 10.85
CA ALA A 262 25.34 -4.01 9.85
C ALA A 262 26.55 -4.41 8.98
N ASN A 263 27.75 -4.58 9.59
CA ASN A 263 28.91 -5.20 8.90
C ASN A 263 29.67 -6.08 9.86
#